data_daf84427d93061faa0deae0f072defbe
#
_entry.id   daf84427d93061faa0deae0f072defbe
#
_cell.length_a   1.000
_cell.length_b   1.000
_cell.length_c   1.000
_cell.angle_alpha   90.00
_cell.angle_beta   90.00
_cell.angle_gamma   90.00
#
_symmetry.space_group_name_H-M   'P 1'
#
loop_
_entity.id
_entity.type
_entity.pdbx_description
1 polymer ?
#
loop_
_entity_poly.entity_id
_entity_poly.type
_entity_poly.pdbx_seq_one_letter_code
_entity_poly.pdbx_strand_id
1 'polypeptide(L)'
;MERNKKIVFFLALALLWTTAITVACLVDMSDVPAANVENIDKLAHLGFYAIFSILWFLYLENKIESTPKLFLIVFMLSVIFGVFIEFCQSTFTANRQADVNDAIANTIGATIGLLLMAIYTKKFKK
;
A
#
# COMPACT_ATOMS: atom_id res chain seq x y z
N MET A 1 19.63 20.80 1.80
CA MET A 1 20.19 19.61 1.08
C MET A 1 19.75 18.29 1.69
N GLU A 2 19.86 18.11 2.97
CA GLU A 2 19.38 16.90 3.69
C GLU A 2 17.90 16.62 3.47
N ARG A 3 17.05 17.64 3.60
CA ARG A 3 15.60 17.51 3.38
C ARG A 3 15.26 17.00 1.98
N ASN A 4 15.92 17.52 0.95
CA ASN A 4 15.68 17.11 -0.43
C ASN A 4 16.12 15.65 -0.67
N LYS A 5 17.23 15.24 -0.10
CA LYS A 5 17.68 13.84 -0.18
C LYS A 5 16.69 12.89 0.48
N LYS A 6 16.14 13.27 1.65
CA LYS A 6 15.13 12.50 2.34
C LYS A 6 13.84 12.36 1.52
N ILE A 7 13.38 13.44 0.90
CA ILE A 7 12.19 13.44 0.04
C ILE A 7 12.38 12.50 -1.15
N VAL A 8 13.52 12.62 -1.86
CA VAL A 8 13.84 11.75 -3.00
C VAL A 8 13.95 10.29 -2.57
N PHE A 9 14.55 10.02 -1.44
CA PHE A 9 14.68 8.67 -0.89
C PHE A 9 13.31 8.02 -0.63
N PHE A 10 12.40 8.70 0.08
CA PHE A 10 11.08 8.15 0.34
C PHE A 10 10.21 8.05 -0.91
N LEU A 11 10.36 8.98 -1.85
CA LEU A 11 9.68 8.86 -3.14
C LEU A 11 10.16 7.60 -3.90
N ALA A 12 11.48 7.39 -3.95
CA ALA A 12 12.03 6.21 -4.61
C ALA A 12 11.53 4.90 -3.97
N LEU A 13 11.51 4.84 -2.63
CA LEU A 13 10.99 3.67 -1.91
C LEU A 13 9.49 3.47 -2.17
N ALA A 14 8.70 4.53 -2.14
CA ALA A 14 7.26 4.45 -2.40
C ALA A 14 6.96 3.97 -3.82
N LEU A 15 7.67 4.48 -4.82
CA LEU A 15 7.52 4.05 -6.21
C LEU A 15 7.99 2.61 -6.41
N LEU A 16 9.13 2.24 -5.82
CA LEU A 16 9.64 0.87 -5.89
C LEU A 16 8.65 -0.11 -5.29
N TRP A 17 8.09 0.21 -4.13
CA TRP A 17 7.12 -0.65 -3.45
C TRP A 17 5.80 -0.74 -4.23
N THR A 18 5.31 0.38 -4.76
CA THR A 18 4.12 0.42 -5.63
C THR A 18 4.31 -0.48 -6.86
N THR A 19 5.48 -0.42 -7.49
CA THR A 19 5.84 -1.29 -8.62
C THR A 19 5.90 -2.75 -8.19
N ALA A 20 6.49 -3.04 -7.04
CA ALA A 20 6.59 -4.40 -6.49
C ALA A 20 5.20 -5.01 -6.23
N ILE A 21 4.27 -4.24 -5.65
CA ILE A 21 2.88 -4.67 -5.46
C ILE A 21 2.22 -4.97 -6.81
N THR A 22 2.37 -4.07 -7.76
CA THR A 22 1.77 -4.22 -9.10
C THR A 22 2.26 -5.51 -9.76
N VAL A 23 3.56 -5.74 -9.75
CA VAL A 23 4.15 -6.96 -10.32
C VAL A 23 3.66 -8.20 -9.57
N ALA A 24 3.73 -8.19 -8.23
CA ALA A 24 3.31 -9.34 -7.42
C ALA A 24 1.83 -9.70 -7.61
N CYS A 25 0.97 -8.70 -7.79
CA CYS A 25 -0.46 -8.90 -7.99
C CYS A 25 -0.83 -9.32 -9.41
N LEU A 26 -0.03 -8.96 -10.42
CA LEU A 26 -0.33 -9.25 -11.83
C LEU A 26 0.39 -10.51 -12.35
N VAL A 27 1.39 -11.01 -11.65
CA VAL A 27 2.07 -12.27 -12.01
C VAL A 27 1.17 -13.45 -11.71
N ASP A 28 1.12 -14.43 -12.61
CA ASP A 28 0.40 -15.68 -12.39
C ASP A 28 1.17 -16.54 -11.39
N MET A 29 0.59 -16.74 -10.22
CA MET A 29 1.15 -17.52 -9.12
C MET A 29 0.47 -18.88 -8.95
N SER A 30 -0.31 -19.33 -9.93
CA SER A 30 -1.07 -20.60 -9.86
C SER A 30 -0.21 -21.83 -9.63
N ASP A 31 1.04 -21.80 -10.10
CA ASP A 31 2.01 -22.90 -9.94
C ASP A 31 2.76 -22.87 -8.60
N VAL A 32 2.57 -21.84 -7.79
CA VAL A 32 3.21 -21.72 -6.47
C VAL A 32 2.25 -22.25 -5.39
N PRO A 33 2.56 -23.38 -4.72
CA PRO A 33 1.64 -23.99 -3.75
C PRO A 33 1.24 -23.05 -2.60
N ALA A 34 2.17 -22.24 -2.10
CA ALA A 34 1.92 -21.29 -1.02
C ALA A 34 0.94 -20.17 -1.42
N ALA A 35 0.93 -19.76 -2.69
CA ALA A 35 0.05 -18.72 -3.18
C ALA A 35 -1.42 -19.17 -3.30
N ASN A 36 -1.67 -20.48 -3.30
CA ASN A 36 -3.01 -21.06 -3.37
C ASN A 36 -3.69 -21.18 -2.00
N VAL A 37 -3.01 -20.79 -0.93
CA VAL A 37 -3.59 -20.77 0.44
C VAL A 37 -4.28 -19.44 0.64
N GLU A 38 -5.59 -19.45 0.74
CA GLU A 38 -6.45 -18.25 0.78
C GLU A 38 -6.03 -17.23 1.85
N ASN A 39 -5.70 -17.71 3.06
CA ASN A 39 -5.31 -16.84 4.17
C ASN A 39 -3.94 -16.17 3.94
N ILE A 40 -3.02 -16.82 3.23
CA ILE A 40 -1.70 -16.26 2.90
C ILE A 40 -1.84 -15.13 1.89
N ASP A 41 -2.72 -15.29 0.91
CA ASP A 41 -3.00 -14.24 -0.07
C ASP A 41 -3.53 -12.95 0.60
N LYS A 42 -4.52 -13.08 1.47
CA LYS A 42 -5.08 -11.96 2.23
C LYS A 42 -4.06 -11.30 3.17
N LEU A 43 -3.22 -12.10 3.84
CA LEU A 43 -2.12 -11.59 4.65
C LEU A 43 -1.10 -10.82 3.83
N ALA A 44 -0.78 -11.28 2.62
CA ALA A 44 0.11 -10.58 1.71
C ALA A 44 -0.46 -9.23 1.30
N HIS A 45 -1.74 -9.17 0.91
CA HIS A 45 -2.43 -7.91 0.59
C HIS A 45 -2.41 -6.94 1.77
N LEU A 46 -2.71 -7.41 2.96
CA LEU A 46 -2.68 -6.60 4.18
C LEU A 46 -1.30 -6.01 4.43
N GLY A 47 -0.24 -6.84 4.37
CA GLY A 47 1.14 -6.40 4.55
C GLY A 47 1.61 -5.42 3.47
N PHE A 48 1.27 -5.68 2.21
CA PHE A 48 1.62 -4.82 1.09
C PHE A 48 1.06 -3.41 1.26
N TYR A 49 -0.20 -3.29 1.65
CA TYR A 49 -0.86 -2.00 1.79
C TYR A 49 -0.53 -1.28 3.10
N ALA A 50 -0.17 -2.01 4.16
CA ALA A 50 0.38 -1.40 5.35
C ALA A 50 1.71 -0.68 5.03
N ILE A 51 2.61 -1.34 4.34
CA ILE A 51 3.89 -0.74 3.92
C ILE A 51 3.66 0.37 2.89
N PHE A 52 2.76 0.17 1.94
CA PHE A 52 2.37 1.18 0.95
C PHE A 52 1.94 2.50 1.63
N SER A 53 1.02 2.42 2.57
CA SER A 53 0.52 3.62 3.27
C SER A 53 1.61 4.31 4.09
N ILE A 54 2.50 3.53 4.74
CA ILE A 54 3.63 4.09 5.50
C ILE A 54 4.59 4.85 4.57
N LEU A 55 4.99 4.25 3.46
CA LEU A 55 5.96 4.87 2.55
C LEU A 55 5.40 6.12 1.88
N TRP A 56 4.15 6.08 1.42
CA TRP A 56 3.51 7.26 0.86
C TRP A 56 3.27 8.36 1.90
N PHE A 57 2.96 7.98 3.15
CA PHE A 57 2.87 8.94 4.25
C PHE A 57 4.21 9.66 4.47
N LEU A 58 5.31 8.92 4.58
CA LEU A 58 6.65 9.47 4.82
C LEU A 58 7.12 10.39 3.68
N TYR A 59 6.71 10.11 2.45
CA TYR A 59 6.97 11.03 1.34
C TYR A 59 6.10 12.28 1.40
N LEU A 60 4.78 12.10 1.54
CA LEU A 60 3.80 13.19 1.44
C LEU A 60 3.81 14.12 2.66
N GLU A 61 4.28 13.67 3.83
CA GLU A 61 4.40 14.54 4.99
C GLU A 61 5.34 15.73 4.77
N ASN A 62 6.24 15.63 3.79
CA ASN A 62 7.11 16.73 3.39
C ASN A 62 6.44 17.71 2.41
N LYS A 63 5.24 17.40 1.93
CA LYS A 63 4.48 18.18 0.95
C LYS A 63 3.17 18.74 1.50
N ILE A 64 2.59 18.06 2.50
CA ILE A 64 1.28 18.38 3.04
C ILE A 64 1.43 18.74 4.51
N GLU A 65 1.20 20.01 4.85
CA GLU A 65 1.36 20.53 6.22
C GLU A 65 0.25 20.07 7.17
N SER A 66 -0.98 19.96 6.64
CA SER A 66 -2.15 19.58 7.45
C SER A 66 -2.14 18.07 7.71
N THR A 67 -1.94 17.68 8.95
CA THR A 67 -1.91 16.27 9.38
C THR A 67 -3.22 15.52 9.05
N PRO A 68 -4.43 16.04 9.36
CA PRO A 68 -5.65 15.33 8.97
C PRO A 68 -5.81 15.15 7.47
N LYS A 69 -5.43 16.16 6.69
CA LYS A 69 -5.46 16.11 5.24
C LYS A 69 -4.47 15.06 4.71
N LEU A 70 -3.29 14.97 5.30
CA LEU A 70 -2.28 13.97 4.94
C LEU A 70 -2.81 12.54 5.15
N PHE A 71 -3.40 12.25 6.31
CA PHE A 71 -3.99 10.94 6.59
C PHE A 71 -5.12 10.60 5.60
N LEU A 72 -5.99 11.56 5.32
CA LEU A 72 -7.08 11.35 4.36
C LEU A 72 -6.56 11.05 2.96
N ILE A 73 -5.58 11.82 2.49
CA ILE A 73 -5.00 11.65 1.14
C ILE A 73 -4.33 10.28 1.02
N VAL A 74 -3.54 9.87 2.00
CA VAL A 74 -2.86 8.57 1.94
C VAL A 74 -3.88 7.42 2.03
N PHE A 75 -4.91 7.55 2.85
CA PHE A 75 -5.99 6.56 2.92
C PHE A 75 -6.70 6.42 1.57
N MET A 76 -7.13 7.53 0.99
CA MET A 76 -7.82 7.53 -0.31
C MET A 76 -6.91 6.98 -1.43
N LEU A 77 -5.64 7.37 -1.44
CA LEU A 77 -4.66 6.83 -2.39
C LEU A 77 -4.54 5.31 -2.28
N SER A 78 -4.49 4.78 -1.07
CA SER A 78 -4.40 3.34 -0.81
C SER A 78 -5.65 2.60 -1.28
N VAL A 79 -6.84 3.12 -0.98
CA VAL A 79 -8.12 2.52 -1.40
C VAL A 79 -8.26 2.54 -2.92
N ILE A 80 -7.99 3.68 -3.55
CA ILE A 80 -8.10 3.83 -5.01
C ILE A 80 -7.10 2.90 -5.70
N PHE A 81 -5.86 2.86 -5.24
CA PHE A 81 -4.85 1.96 -5.80
C PHE A 81 -5.23 0.49 -5.61
N GLY A 82 -5.78 0.12 -4.46
CA GLY A 82 -6.25 -1.22 -4.18
C GLY A 82 -7.37 -1.66 -5.12
N VAL A 83 -8.37 -0.82 -5.31
CA VAL A 83 -9.46 -1.08 -6.26
C VAL A 83 -8.94 -1.18 -7.70
N PHE A 84 -8.02 -0.31 -8.08
CA PHE A 84 -7.40 -0.33 -9.40
C PHE A 84 -6.63 -1.64 -9.64
N ILE A 85 -5.85 -2.11 -8.68
CA ILE A 85 -5.12 -3.37 -8.77
C ILE A 85 -6.08 -4.56 -8.90
N GLU A 86 -7.16 -4.61 -8.12
CA GLU A 86 -8.19 -5.66 -8.24
C GLU A 86 -8.82 -5.67 -9.64
N PHE A 87 -9.12 -4.50 -10.18
CA PHE A 87 -9.61 -4.37 -11.54
C PHE A 87 -8.60 -4.90 -12.57
N CYS A 88 -7.33 -4.55 -12.42
CA CYS A 88 -6.26 -5.04 -13.29
C CYS A 88 -6.10 -6.57 -13.20
N GLN A 89 -6.18 -7.13 -12.00
CA GLN A 89 -6.13 -8.58 -11.81
C GLN A 89 -7.25 -9.29 -12.57
N SER A 90 -8.48 -8.80 -12.46
CA SER A 90 -9.61 -9.41 -13.15
C SER A 90 -9.56 -9.27 -14.67
N THR A 91 -8.91 -8.23 -15.18
CA THR A 91 -8.85 -7.92 -16.62
C THR A 91 -7.65 -8.57 -17.31
N PHE A 92 -6.48 -8.55 -16.67
CA PHE A 92 -5.21 -8.92 -17.30
C PHE A 92 -4.67 -10.29 -16.86
N THR A 93 -5.29 -10.95 -15.87
CA THR A 93 -4.87 -12.29 -15.44
C THR A 93 -5.94 -13.31 -15.74
N ALA A 94 -5.54 -14.48 -16.30
CA ALA A 94 -6.47 -15.52 -16.73
C ALA A 94 -7.13 -16.28 -15.56
N ASN A 95 -6.43 -16.37 -14.41
CA ASN A 95 -6.80 -17.24 -13.29
C ASN A 95 -7.20 -16.48 -12.02
N ARG A 96 -7.26 -15.16 -12.06
CA ARG A 96 -7.67 -14.34 -10.91
C ARG A 96 -8.92 -13.55 -11.25
N GLN A 97 -9.87 -13.57 -10.33
CA GLN A 97 -11.05 -12.71 -10.37
C GLN A 97 -10.92 -11.63 -9.32
N ALA A 98 -11.54 -10.47 -9.57
CA ALA A 98 -11.64 -9.43 -8.57
C ALA A 98 -12.34 -9.97 -7.32
N ASP A 99 -11.68 -9.83 -6.16
CA ASP A 99 -12.18 -10.30 -4.88
C ASP A 99 -12.39 -9.11 -3.96
N VAL A 100 -13.64 -8.91 -3.53
CA VAL A 100 -13.99 -7.85 -2.57
C VAL A 100 -13.25 -8.05 -1.25
N ASN A 101 -13.00 -9.29 -0.83
CA ASN A 101 -12.23 -9.58 0.38
C ASN A 101 -10.78 -9.12 0.28
N ASP A 102 -10.17 -9.17 -0.89
CA ASP A 102 -8.84 -8.64 -1.12
C ASP A 102 -8.81 -7.11 -1.03
N ALA A 103 -9.82 -6.44 -1.58
CA ALA A 103 -10.00 -4.99 -1.43
C ALA A 103 -10.20 -4.58 0.04
N ILE A 104 -10.93 -5.37 0.81
CA ILE A 104 -11.10 -5.16 2.26
C ILE A 104 -9.76 -5.35 2.98
N ALA A 105 -9.00 -6.40 2.66
CA ALA A 105 -7.68 -6.66 3.25
C ALA A 105 -6.71 -5.51 2.93
N ASN A 106 -6.73 -4.98 1.70
CA ASN A 106 -5.95 -3.82 1.30
C ASN A 106 -6.27 -2.60 2.17
N THR A 107 -7.55 -2.33 2.38
CA THR A 107 -8.03 -1.18 3.18
C THR A 107 -7.65 -1.34 4.65
N ILE A 108 -7.79 -2.54 5.22
CA ILE A 108 -7.38 -2.84 6.60
C ILE A 108 -5.87 -2.66 6.74
N GLY A 109 -5.09 -3.17 5.80
CA GLY A 109 -3.63 -3.01 5.79
C GLY A 109 -3.22 -1.54 5.77
N ALA A 110 -3.80 -0.74 4.87
CA ALA A 110 -3.56 0.70 4.81
C ALA A 110 -3.92 1.40 6.12
N THR A 111 -5.03 1.02 6.74
CA THR A 111 -5.46 1.57 8.03
C THR A 111 -4.46 1.25 9.14
N ILE A 112 -3.97 0.01 9.19
CA ILE A 112 -2.92 -0.40 10.15
C ILE A 112 -1.66 0.44 9.95
N GLY A 113 -1.20 0.60 8.70
CA GLY A 113 -0.04 1.43 8.39
C GLY A 113 -0.22 2.88 8.85
N LEU A 114 -1.39 3.46 8.61
CA LEU A 114 -1.71 4.82 9.06
C LEU A 114 -1.82 4.94 10.57
N LEU A 115 -2.34 3.93 11.27
CA LEU A 115 -2.35 3.91 12.74
C LEU A 115 -0.93 3.89 13.30
N LEU A 116 -0.03 3.12 12.70
CA LEU A 116 1.39 3.12 13.08
C LEU A 116 2.01 4.50 12.86
N MET A 117 1.67 5.18 11.75
CA MET A 117 2.14 6.54 11.49
C MET A 117 1.54 7.57 12.45
N ALA A 118 0.30 7.39 12.89
CA ALA A 118 -0.30 8.23 13.92
C ALA A 118 0.45 8.13 15.26
N ILE A 119 0.81 6.92 15.65
CA ILE A 119 1.63 6.68 16.86
C ILE A 119 3.01 7.32 16.69
N TYR A 120 3.64 7.12 15.54
CA TYR A 120 4.95 7.70 15.23
C TYR A 120 4.93 9.22 15.31
N THR A 121 3.98 9.88 14.67
CA THR A 121 3.89 11.35 14.66
C THR A 121 3.62 11.90 16.06
N LYS A 122 2.75 11.24 16.83
CA LYS A 122 2.45 11.63 18.20
C LYS A 122 3.66 11.53 19.12
N LYS A 123 4.48 10.49 18.95
CA LYS A 123 5.62 10.20 19.82
C LYS A 123 6.88 11.00 19.47
N PHE A 124 7.16 11.16 18.17
CA PHE A 124 8.44 11.66 17.67
C PHE A 124 8.39 13.05 17.02
N LYS A 125 7.20 13.58 16.77
CA LYS A 125 7.02 14.87 16.08
C LYS A 125 6.31 15.93 16.92
N LYS A 126 6.46 15.85 18.21
CA LYS A 126 5.96 16.90 19.11
C LYS A 126 6.81 18.19 19.01
#